data_9d8668b816918dc610776d0fe169b52a
#
_entry.id   9d8668b816918dc610776d0fe169b52a
#
_cell.length_a   1.000
_cell.length_b   1.000
_cell.length_c   1.000
_cell.angle_alpha   90.00
_cell.angle_beta   90.00
_cell.angle_gamma   90.00
#
_symmetry.space_group_name_H-M   'P 1'
#
loop_
_entity.id
_entity.type
_entity.pdbx_description
1 polymer ?
#
loop_
_entity_poly.entity_id
_entity_poly.type
_entity_poly.pdbx_seq_one_letter_code
_entity_poly.pdbx_strand_id
1 'polypeptide(L)'
;MSTQDLIILILNIACLLGSIIGALKARNSYKKCKQLTNFANLKVALEECQLVFSNCRKLLTYCDNDSKNLRGINCEKEISDCGNAISISFSKFKDILPSSAQNEVNIILTQSFNQKWDIEKFVSLLISGYAYKNKDVTEDNISEIQKAVNNIHLLIKKRMEEVQEQEKKL
;
A
#
# COMPACT_ATOMS: atom_id res chain seq x y z
N MET A 1 20.83 -58.63 19.90
CA MET A 1 19.71 -57.77 19.44
C MET A 1 18.70 -58.72 18.79
N SER A 2 17.48 -58.75 19.31
CA SER A 2 16.47 -59.65 18.73
C SER A 2 15.98 -59.06 17.38
N THR A 3 15.44 -59.93 16.50
CA THR A 3 14.87 -59.48 15.23
C THR A 3 13.74 -58.46 15.45
N GLN A 4 13.05 -58.49 16.55
CA GLN A 4 12.03 -57.55 16.95
C GLN A 4 12.62 -56.17 17.29
N ASP A 5 13.75 -56.12 18.00
CA ASP A 5 14.45 -54.85 18.35
C ASP A 5 14.95 -54.14 17.09
N LEU A 6 15.40 -54.90 16.09
CA LEU A 6 15.84 -54.36 14.81
C LEU A 6 14.68 -53.72 14.01
N ILE A 7 13.54 -54.38 13.97
CA ILE A 7 12.32 -53.86 13.29
C ILE A 7 11.85 -52.56 13.95
N ILE A 8 11.81 -52.55 15.27
CA ILE A 8 11.40 -51.33 16.04
C ILE A 8 12.37 -50.18 15.76
N LEU A 9 13.67 -50.45 15.73
CA LEU A 9 14.68 -49.45 15.44
C LEU A 9 14.50 -48.86 14.03
N ILE A 10 14.28 -49.67 13.02
CA ILE A 10 14.02 -49.26 11.61
C ILE A 10 12.77 -48.39 11.53
N LEU A 11 11.68 -48.81 12.17
CA LEU A 11 10.43 -48.02 12.20
C LEU A 11 10.63 -46.67 12.87
N ASN A 12 11.34 -46.60 13.97
CA ASN A 12 11.64 -45.33 14.67
C ASN A 12 12.48 -44.38 13.80
N ILE A 13 13.49 -44.90 13.11
CA ILE A 13 14.28 -44.10 12.16
C ILE A 13 13.43 -43.60 11.00
N ALA A 14 12.56 -44.45 10.42
CA ALA A 14 11.68 -44.06 9.36
C ALA A 14 10.68 -42.96 9.79
N CYS A 15 10.11 -43.05 10.98
CA CYS A 15 9.24 -42.04 11.57
C CYS A 15 9.98 -40.71 11.80
N LEU A 16 11.21 -40.74 12.30
CA LEU A 16 12.03 -39.54 12.47
C LEU A 16 12.34 -38.84 11.15
N LEU A 17 12.76 -39.63 10.15
CA LEU A 17 13.00 -39.07 8.80
C LEU A 17 11.73 -38.50 8.18
N GLY A 18 10.60 -39.18 8.31
CA GLY A 18 9.29 -38.69 7.85
C GLY A 18 8.90 -37.35 8.52
N SER A 19 9.12 -37.24 9.83
CA SER A 19 8.85 -36.03 10.60
C SER A 19 9.73 -34.85 10.15
N ILE A 20 11.01 -35.09 9.91
CA ILE A 20 11.95 -34.06 9.42
C ILE A 20 11.54 -33.57 8.02
N ILE A 21 11.25 -34.49 7.10
CA ILE A 21 10.80 -34.16 5.74
C ILE A 21 9.47 -33.39 5.78
N GLY A 22 8.53 -33.82 6.63
CA GLY A 22 7.26 -33.11 6.85
C GLY A 22 7.45 -31.69 7.36
N ALA A 23 8.32 -31.50 8.35
CA ALA A 23 8.63 -30.18 8.90
C ALA A 23 9.29 -29.25 7.85
N LEU A 24 10.21 -29.78 7.04
CA LEU A 24 10.84 -29.00 5.95
C LEU A 24 9.83 -28.59 4.87
N LYS A 25 8.94 -29.50 4.46
CA LYS A 25 7.86 -29.19 3.51
C LYS A 25 6.91 -28.15 4.07
N ALA A 26 6.48 -28.27 5.32
CA ALA A 26 5.61 -27.32 5.99
C ALA A 26 6.24 -25.91 6.04
N ARG A 27 7.53 -25.84 6.39
CA ARG A 27 8.28 -24.59 6.41
C ARG A 27 8.35 -23.92 5.03
N ASN A 28 8.62 -24.71 3.99
CA ASN A 28 8.65 -24.18 2.61
C ASN A 28 7.27 -23.73 2.13
N SER A 29 6.22 -24.49 2.43
CA SER A 29 4.85 -24.08 2.11
C SER A 29 4.45 -22.80 2.82
N TYR A 30 4.79 -22.65 4.10
CA TYR A 30 4.55 -21.42 4.86
C TYR A 30 5.27 -20.20 4.25
N LYS A 31 6.54 -20.37 3.86
CA LYS A 31 7.29 -19.29 3.19
C LYS A 31 6.61 -18.87 1.88
N LYS A 32 6.19 -19.83 1.05
CA LYS A 32 5.47 -19.55 -0.21
C LYS A 32 4.14 -18.84 0.03
N CYS A 33 3.33 -19.29 0.98
CA CYS A 33 2.10 -18.61 1.35
C CYS A 33 2.34 -17.16 1.77
N LYS A 34 3.35 -16.92 2.62
CA LYS A 34 3.72 -15.57 3.07
C LYS A 34 4.13 -14.66 1.90
N GLN A 35 4.89 -15.18 0.94
CA GLN A 35 5.31 -14.44 -0.26
C GLN A 35 4.11 -14.10 -1.14
N LEU A 36 3.20 -15.06 -1.39
CA LEU A 36 1.98 -14.84 -2.17
C LEU A 36 1.08 -13.79 -1.51
N THR A 37 0.92 -13.84 -0.18
CA THR A 37 0.16 -12.83 0.56
C THR A 37 0.80 -11.45 0.43
N ASN A 38 2.12 -11.35 0.58
CA ASN A 38 2.84 -10.09 0.41
C ASN A 38 2.66 -9.53 -1.02
N PHE A 39 2.76 -10.38 -2.03
CA PHE A 39 2.56 -9.97 -3.43
C PHE A 39 1.13 -9.50 -3.69
N ALA A 40 0.13 -10.20 -3.16
CA ALA A 40 -1.27 -9.79 -3.26
C ALA A 40 -1.51 -8.44 -2.60
N ASN A 41 -0.94 -8.20 -1.40
CA ASN A 41 -1.02 -6.93 -0.70
C ASN A 41 -0.39 -5.78 -1.50
N LEU A 42 0.78 -6.01 -2.11
CA LEU A 42 1.45 -5.03 -2.96
C LEU A 42 0.60 -4.69 -4.20
N LYS A 43 -0.11 -5.68 -4.79
CA LYS A 43 -1.02 -5.45 -5.90
C LYS A 43 -2.21 -4.57 -5.48
N VAL A 44 -2.82 -4.84 -4.33
CA VAL A 44 -3.89 -3.99 -3.78
C VAL A 44 -3.37 -2.56 -3.55
N ALA A 45 -2.16 -2.41 -3.02
CA ALA A 45 -1.57 -1.08 -2.83
C ALA A 45 -1.35 -0.32 -4.15
N LEU A 46 -1.04 -1.01 -5.26
CA LEU A 46 -0.98 -0.38 -6.59
C LEU A 46 -2.36 0.12 -7.07
N GLU A 47 -3.41 -0.64 -6.81
CA GLU A 47 -4.78 -0.25 -7.13
C GLU A 47 -5.18 0.99 -6.34
N GLU A 48 -4.81 1.08 -5.05
CA GLU A 48 -5.02 2.29 -4.24
C GLU A 48 -4.26 3.52 -4.79
N CYS A 49 -3.05 3.36 -5.33
CA CYS A 49 -2.36 4.46 -6.02
C CYS A 49 -3.17 4.99 -7.21
N GLN A 50 -3.79 4.10 -8.00
CA GLN A 50 -4.64 4.52 -9.13
C GLN A 50 -5.89 5.27 -8.66
N LEU A 51 -6.49 4.85 -7.54
CA LEU A 51 -7.61 5.56 -6.93
C LEU A 51 -7.22 6.97 -6.49
N VAL A 52 -6.06 7.16 -5.87
CA VAL A 52 -5.56 8.49 -5.51
C VAL A 52 -5.34 9.34 -6.77
N PHE A 53 -4.71 8.83 -7.81
CA PHE A 53 -4.56 9.57 -9.08
C PHE A 53 -5.89 9.97 -9.69
N SER A 54 -6.90 9.08 -9.66
CA SER A 54 -8.25 9.40 -10.13
C SER A 54 -8.89 10.55 -9.33
N ASN A 55 -8.75 10.53 -8.00
CA ASN A 55 -9.28 11.60 -7.14
C ASN A 55 -8.50 12.91 -7.31
N CYS A 56 -7.19 12.87 -7.53
CA CYS A 56 -6.43 14.07 -7.87
C CYS A 56 -6.90 14.70 -9.19
N ARG A 57 -7.23 13.90 -10.21
CA ARG A 57 -7.81 14.43 -11.46
C ARG A 57 -9.16 15.11 -11.23
N LYS A 58 -10.02 14.54 -10.38
CA LYS A 58 -11.29 15.19 -9.99
C LYS A 58 -11.03 16.51 -9.26
N LEU A 59 -10.08 16.54 -8.32
CA LEU A 59 -9.69 17.77 -7.62
C LEU A 59 -9.23 18.86 -8.59
N LEU A 60 -8.43 18.51 -9.61
CA LEU A 60 -8.02 19.47 -10.66
C LEU A 60 -9.23 20.06 -11.39
N THR A 61 -10.27 19.26 -11.66
CA THR A 61 -11.50 19.75 -12.29
C THR A 61 -12.21 20.78 -11.41
N TYR A 62 -12.13 20.64 -10.08
CA TYR A 62 -12.77 21.56 -9.13
C TYR A 62 -11.90 22.78 -8.77
N CYS A 63 -10.59 22.73 -9.06
CA CYS A 63 -9.70 23.91 -8.95
C CYS A 63 -10.01 24.98 -9.97
N ASP A 64 -10.47 24.60 -11.15
CA ASP A 64 -10.79 25.49 -12.25
C ASP A 64 -12.18 26.11 -12.02
N ASN A 65 -12.22 27.13 -11.14
CA ASN A 65 -13.43 27.84 -10.73
C ASN A 65 -14.17 28.54 -11.89
N ASP A 66 -13.56 28.68 -13.07
CA ASP A 66 -14.15 29.32 -14.26
C ASP A 66 -14.89 28.33 -15.18
N SER A 67 -14.89 27.03 -14.86
CA SER A 67 -15.49 26.05 -15.73
C SER A 67 -17.05 26.14 -15.66
N LYS A 68 -17.66 26.48 -16.79
CA LYS A 68 -19.13 26.46 -17.01
C LYS A 68 -19.77 25.10 -16.70
N ASN A 69 -18.96 24.07 -16.54
CA ASN A 69 -19.35 22.67 -16.30
C ASN A 69 -19.67 22.36 -14.82
N LEU A 70 -19.41 23.30 -13.90
CA LEU A 70 -19.64 23.09 -12.45
C LEU A 70 -21.00 23.61 -11.97
N ARG A 71 -21.90 24.04 -12.88
CA ARG A 71 -23.26 24.49 -12.51
C ARG A 71 -24.04 23.34 -11.86
N GLY A 72 -24.46 23.57 -10.61
CA GLY A 72 -25.21 22.58 -9.81
C GLY A 72 -24.39 21.58 -9.05
N ILE A 73 -23.06 21.64 -9.13
CA ILE A 73 -22.13 20.76 -8.35
C ILE A 73 -21.78 21.48 -7.04
N ASN A 74 -21.92 20.77 -5.93
CA ASN A 74 -21.39 21.25 -4.64
C ASN A 74 -19.88 20.93 -4.57
N CYS A 75 -19.05 21.85 -5.06
CA CYS A 75 -17.60 21.68 -5.12
C CYS A 75 -16.96 21.40 -3.73
N GLU A 76 -17.45 22.04 -2.66
CA GLU A 76 -16.95 21.80 -1.30
C GLU A 76 -17.14 20.33 -0.91
N LYS A 77 -18.32 19.77 -1.19
CA LYS A 77 -18.63 18.36 -0.93
C LYS A 77 -17.76 17.42 -1.77
N GLU A 78 -17.67 17.66 -3.06
CA GLU A 78 -16.88 16.82 -3.97
C GLU A 78 -15.39 16.82 -3.61
N ILE A 79 -14.84 17.97 -3.23
CA ILE A 79 -13.45 18.08 -2.75
C ILE A 79 -13.27 17.32 -1.44
N SER A 80 -14.23 17.45 -0.50
CA SER A 80 -14.21 16.68 0.75
C SER A 80 -14.28 15.17 0.50
N ASP A 81 -15.13 14.72 -0.41
CA ASP A 81 -15.26 13.31 -0.78
C ASP A 81 -13.98 12.78 -1.44
N CYS A 82 -13.33 13.55 -2.30
CA CYS A 82 -12.01 13.22 -2.84
C CYS A 82 -10.94 13.13 -1.74
N GLY A 83 -10.93 14.08 -0.80
CA GLY A 83 -10.03 14.06 0.35
C GLY A 83 -10.22 12.82 1.20
N ASN A 84 -11.46 12.43 1.51
CA ASN A 84 -11.79 11.20 2.23
C ASN A 84 -11.27 9.95 1.50
N ALA A 85 -11.50 9.86 0.19
CA ALA A 85 -11.03 8.72 -0.60
C ALA A 85 -9.50 8.61 -0.59
N ILE A 86 -8.78 9.73 -0.72
CA ILE A 86 -7.31 9.77 -0.64
C ILE A 86 -6.84 9.35 0.75
N SER A 87 -7.46 9.85 1.82
CA SER A 87 -7.12 9.49 3.20
C SER A 87 -7.29 7.99 3.47
N ILE A 88 -8.37 7.38 2.97
CA ILE A 88 -8.60 5.94 3.07
C ILE A 88 -7.47 5.16 2.38
N SER A 89 -7.06 5.57 1.17
CA SER A 89 -5.95 4.93 0.46
C SER A 89 -4.63 5.06 1.24
N PHE A 90 -4.36 6.22 1.87
CA PHE A 90 -3.18 6.41 2.70
C PHE A 90 -3.18 5.50 3.95
N SER A 91 -4.32 5.33 4.60
CA SER A 91 -4.48 4.38 5.69
C SER A 91 -4.20 2.95 5.23
N LYS A 92 -4.74 2.54 4.09
CA LYS A 92 -4.50 1.21 3.52
C LYS A 92 -3.02 0.97 3.21
N PHE A 93 -2.27 1.95 2.71
CA PHE A 93 -0.83 1.79 2.52
C PHE A 93 -0.11 1.46 3.84
N LYS A 94 -0.53 2.08 4.96
CA LYS A 94 0.03 1.81 6.29
C LYS A 94 -0.32 0.41 6.79
N ASP A 95 -1.50 -0.11 6.45
CA ASP A 95 -2.00 -1.39 6.97
C ASP A 95 -1.50 -2.60 6.15
N ILE A 96 -1.46 -2.47 4.82
CA ILE A 96 -1.22 -3.61 3.92
C ILE A 96 0.28 -3.81 3.61
N LEU A 97 1.06 -2.74 3.62
CA LEU A 97 2.47 -2.82 3.24
C LEU A 97 3.33 -3.42 4.36
N PRO A 98 4.44 -4.11 4.03
CA PRO A 98 5.41 -4.55 5.03
C PRO A 98 5.95 -3.38 5.85
N SER A 99 6.27 -3.59 7.14
CA SER A 99 6.67 -2.53 8.07
C SER A 99 7.82 -1.65 7.56
N SER A 100 8.77 -2.21 6.80
CA SER A 100 9.83 -1.42 6.17
C SER A 100 9.30 -0.43 5.14
N ALA A 101 8.34 -0.84 4.33
CA ALA A 101 7.70 0.03 3.33
C ALA A 101 6.74 1.03 3.99
N GLN A 102 6.06 0.67 5.08
CA GLN A 102 5.21 1.58 5.86
C GLN A 102 6.01 2.79 6.36
N ASN A 103 7.21 2.57 6.87
CA ASN A 103 8.08 3.67 7.32
C ASN A 103 8.45 4.61 6.17
N GLU A 104 8.80 4.09 5.01
CA GLU A 104 9.11 4.89 3.82
C GLU A 104 7.88 5.67 3.34
N VAL A 105 6.69 5.07 3.35
CA VAL A 105 5.42 5.75 3.04
C VAL A 105 5.13 6.86 4.04
N ASN A 106 5.30 6.63 5.34
CA ASN A 106 5.12 7.68 6.35
C ASN A 106 6.04 8.88 6.11
N ILE A 107 7.32 8.64 5.79
CA ILE A 107 8.26 9.71 5.44
C ILE A 107 7.75 10.50 4.24
N ILE A 108 7.29 9.83 3.19
CA ILE A 108 6.76 10.50 1.99
C ILE A 108 5.53 11.37 2.34
N LEU A 109 4.59 10.85 3.12
CA LEU A 109 3.33 11.52 3.44
C LEU A 109 3.50 12.69 4.43
N THR A 110 4.49 12.62 5.32
CA THR A 110 4.82 13.67 6.28
C THR A 110 5.85 14.68 5.75
N GLN A 111 6.28 14.51 4.51
CA GLN A 111 7.20 15.45 3.87
C GLN A 111 6.49 16.79 3.63
N SER A 112 7.07 17.84 4.18
CA SER A 112 6.52 19.19 4.07
C SER A 112 6.63 19.73 2.65
N PHE A 113 5.55 20.30 2.12
CA PHE A 113 5.54 21.04 0.87
C PHE A 113 5.04 22.47 1.08
N ASN A 114 5.46 23.38 0.21
CA ASN A 114 5.12 24.82 0.32
C ASN A 114 5.44 25.46 1.69
N GLN A 115 6.34 24.85 2.47
CA GLN A 115 6.71 25.27 3.83
C GLN A 115 5.53 25.42 4.82
N LYS A 116 4.31 25.02 4.41
CA LYS A 116 3.07 25.22 5.17
C LYS A 116 2.43 23.90 5.59
N TRP A 117 2.40 22.94 4.69
CA TRP A 117 1.67 21.68 4.86
C TRP A 117 2.58 20.47 4.63
N ASP A 118 2.33 19.40 5.33
CA ASP A 118 2.64 18.06 4.85
C ASP A 118 1.44 17.49 4.07
N ILE A 119 1.66 16.43 3.31
CA ILE A 119 0.64 15.86 2.43
C ILE A 119 -0.56 15.35 3.22
N GLU A 120 -0.31 14.66 4.34
CA GLU A 120 -1.35 14.08 5.16
C GLU A 120 -2.21 15.18 5.81
N LYS A 121 -1.58 16.24 6.28
CA LYS A 121 -2.27 17.41 6.83
C LYS A 121 -3.10 18.13 5.77
N PHE A 122 -2.54 18.33 4.56
CA PHE A 122 -3.30 18.94 3.48
C PHE A 122 -4.54 18.14 3.11
N VAL A 123 -4.45 16.81 3.03
CA VAL A 123 -5.62 15.94 2.79
C VAL A 123 -6.66 16.10 3.90
N SER A 124 -6.26 16.22 5.16
CA SER A 124 -7.22 16.48 6.26
C SER A 124 -7.93 17.83 6.12
N LEU A 125 -7.26 18.84 5.55
CA LEU A 125 -7.86 20.14 5.26
C LEU A 125 -8.83 20.09 4.07
N LEU A 126 -8.59 19.22 3.08
CA LEU A 126 -9.58 18.95 2.02
C LEU A 126 -10.86 18.38 2.63
N ILE A 127 -10.74 17.39 3.51
CA ILE A 127 -11.88 16.73 4.19
C ILE A 127 -12.71 17.73 4.99
N SER A 128 -12.07 18.63 5.72
CA SER A 128 -12.75 19.63 6.56
C SER A 128 -13.37 20.79 5.76
N GLY A 129 -13.16 20.85 4.45
CA GLY A 129 -13.55 21.98 3.61
C GLY A 129 -12.70 23.24 3.81
N TYR A 130 -11.70 23.20 4.70
CA TYR A 130 -10.86 24.35 4.97
C TYR A 130 -10.06 24.78 3.73
N ALA A 131 -9.46 23.82 3.02
CA ALA A 131 -8.67 24.10 1.83
C ALA A 131 -9.50 24.75 0.72
N TYR A 132 -10.75 24.36 0.54
CA TYR A 132 -11.67 24.97 -0.41
C TYR A 132 -12.00 26.43 -0.03
N LYS A 133 -12.39 26.66 1.24
CA LYS A 133 -12.76 28.00 1.75
C LYS A 133 -11.60 29.00 1.69
N ASN A 134 -10.39 28.53 1.90
CA ASN A 134 -9.19 29.37 1.90
C ASN A 134 -8.46 29.37 0.55
N LYS A 135 -9.05 28.79 -0.49
CA LYS A 135 -8.46 28.71 -1.85
C LYS A 135 -7.07 28.05 -1.87
N ASP A 136 -6.82 27.14 -0.92
CA ASP A 136 -5.58 26.36 -0.88
C ASP A 136 -5.63 25.15 -1.86
N VAL A 137 -6.80 24.87 -2.43
CA VAL A 137 -6.97 23.84 -3.47
C VAL A 137 -6.47 24.40 -4.79
N THR A 138 -5.19 24.21 -5.05
CA THR A 138 -4.49 24.68 -6.24
C THR A 138 -3.89 23.51 -7.00
N GLU A 139 -3.59 23.72 -8.28
CA GLU A 139 -2.92 22.72 -9.12
C GLU A 139 -1.58 22.29 -8.52
N ASP A 140 -0.80 23.23 -7.98
CA ASP A 140 0.48 22.96 -7.33
C ASP A 140 0.32 22.03 -6.13
N ASN A 141 -0.65 22.29 -5.25
CA ASN A 141 -0.89 21.48 -4.07
C ASN A 141 -1.36 20.05 -4.43
N ILE A 142 -2.19 19.92 -5.46
CA ILE A 142 -2.61 18.61 -5.97
C ILE A 142 -1.44 17.87 -6.64
N SER A 143 -0.58 18.58 -7.36
CA SER A 143 0.64 18.03 -7.95
C SER A 143 1.57 17.43 -6.89
N GLU A 144 1.67 18.00 -5.70
CA GLU A 144 2.45 17.43 -4.60
C GLU A 144 1.88 16.10 -4.10
N ILE A 145 0.55 15.97 -3.98
CA ILE A 145 -0.07 14.66 -3.69
C ILE A 145 0.27 13.65 -4.79
N GLN A 146 0.19 14.05 -6.06
CA GLN A 146 0.50 13.16 -7.18
C GLN A 146 1.97 12.71 -7.17
N LYS A 147 2.91 13.61 -6.87
CA LYS A 147 4.34 13.28 -6.72
C LYS A 147 4.56 12.28 -5.59
N ALA A 148 3.94 12.49 -4.42
CA ALA A 148 4.05 11.59 -3.29
C ALA A 148 3.54 10.18 -3.64
N VAL A 149 2.36 10.09 -4.25
CA VAL A 149 1.77 8.80 -4.65
C VAL A 149 2.58 8.13 -5.75
N ASN A 150 3.20 8.89 -6.65
CA ASN A 150 4.13 8.33 -7.62
C ASN A 150 5.37 7.71 -6.94
N ASN A 151 5.91 8.35 -5.92
CA ASN A 151 7.01 7.80 -5.13
C ASN A 151 6.60 6.52 -4.40
N ILE A 152 5.40 6.48 -3.81
CA ILE A 152 4.82 5.28 -3.20
C ILE A 152 4.65 4.17 -4.25
N HIS A 153 4.15 4.50 -5.43
CA HIS A 153 3.98 3.57 -6.54
C HIS A 153 5.33 2.94 -6.97
N LEU A 154 6.37 3.75 -7.10
CA LEU A 154 7.72 3.26 -7.43
C LEU A 154 8.28 2.36 -6.33
N LEU A 155 8.07 2.71 -5.05
CA LEU A 155 8.43 1.88 -3.90
C LEU A 155 7.74 0.51 -3.96
N ILE A 156 6.44 0.48 -4.22
CA ILE A 156 5.66 -0.75 -4.33
C ILE A 156 6.18 -1.62 -5.48
N LYS A 157 6.43 -1.04 -6.65
CA LYS A 157 6.99 -1.78 -7.80
C LYS A 157 8.33 -2.42 -7.46
N LYS A 158 9.24 -1.66 -6.86
CA LYS A 158 10.53 -2.19 -6.40
C LYS A 158 10.36 -3.38 -5.45
N ARG A 159 9.43 -3.28 -4.49
CA ARG A 159 9.14 -4.38 -3.56
C ARG A 159 8.54 -5.61 -4.26
N MET A 160 7.71 -5.41 -5.28
CA MET A 160 7.19 -6.53 -6.08
C MET A 160 8.29 -7.26 -6.84
N GLU A 161 9.24 -6.55 -7.42
CA GLU A 161 10.40 -7.12 -8.10
C GLU A 161 11.26 -7.93 -7.12
N GLU A 162 11.53 -7.39 -5.93
CA GLU A 162 12.27 -8.10 -4.87
C GLU A 162 11.58 -9.42 -4.47
N VAL A 163 10.24 -9.45 -4.37
CA VAL A 163 9.48 -10.68 -4.05
C VAL A 163 9.59 -11.69 -5.19
N GLN A 164 9.46 -11.25 -6.46
CA GLN A 164 9.59 -12.12 -7.63
C GLN A 164 10.99 -12.72 -7.78
N GLU A 165 12.04 -11.95 -7.48
CA GLU A 165 13.40 -12.46 -7.49
C GLU A 165 13.64 -13.51 -6.41
N GLN A 166 13.03 -13.35 -5.25
CA GLN A 166 13.08 -14.35 -4.17
C GLN A 166 12.35 -15.64 -4.54
N GLU A 167 11.26 -15.57 -5.31
CA GLU A 167 10.57 -16.77 -5.81
C GLU A 167 11.43 -17.58 -6.77
N LYS A 168 12.21 -16.93 -7.61
CA LYS A 168 13.09 -17.63 -8.58
C LYS A 168 14.25 -18.36 -7.92
N LYS A 169 14.58 -18.04 -6.66
CA LYS A 169 15.68 -18.62 -5.89
C LYS A 169 15.25 -19.78 -4.95
N LEU A 170 13.94 -20.07 -4.89
CA LEU A 170 13.34 -21.15 -4.08
C LEU A 170 12.94 -22.34 -4.94
#